data_421f4a55d12220adc83a6ba99da33bef
#
_entry.id   421f4a55d12220adc83a6ba99da33bef
#
_cell.length_a   1.000
_cell.length_b   1.000
_cell.length_c   1.000
_cell.angle_alpha   90.00
_cell.angle_beta   90.00
_cell.angle_gamma   90.00
#
_symmetry.space_group_name_H-M   'P 1'
#
loop_
_entity.id
_entity.type
_entity.pdbx_description
1 polymer ?
#
loop_
_entity_poly.entity_id
_entity_poly.type
_entity_poly.pdbx_seq_one_letter_code
_entity_poly.pdbx_strand_id
1 'polypeptide(L)'
;MNEQPPHEPSRRKVLRATAGAAGTGLALGALGAPAAEAATPGAPAAAPVAPAAAPVADPAAGRRRLGATMAGVPFERRSTVRVGIVGYGNRGAGMIGHFLSLPGVRVNAVCDPVREKAEKAAAAVAAAGQPAPAVYANGENDFEKLCARTDLDLVYVATPWETHFPIARAAMLGGKHVGVECPVAMRLDELWELVDLSEQTRRHCMQLENCCYGRNEMRVLRMAHAGRFGRLLHGAGAYNHDLRALMFSPTYYEGPWRRRWHTQLKGDLYPNHGFGPVAMYMDINRGDRAVSISSFGTPALGLAEYRREHVPSGDPSWKETYVGSDRTISLVQTALGRVIRLEHDVSTPHPYSRVNSLGGTRGVFEDYPARIYLEPDHTDDQWADFSAYAAEFDHWLWKEHADPPGAHGGMDYLMVYRLMQCMRLGLPPDFDVYDAATWTAPVPLSHASINAQGAPQEIPDFTRGAWQRARSGVDSVKPA
;
A
#
# COMPACT_ATOMS: atom_id res chain seq x y z
N MET A 1 -34.09 -11.92 -13.55
CA MET A 1 -34.98 -11.01 -12.81
C MET A 1 -34.24 -10.61 -11.57
N ASN A 2 -33.62 -9.43 -11.60
CA ASN A 2 -32.85 -8.88 -10.51
C ASN A 2 -33.69 -7.84 -9.79
N GLU A 3 -34.04 -8.10 -8.55
CA GLU A 3 -34.59 -7.09 -7.67
C GLU A 3 -33.49 -6.46 -6.85
N GLN A 4 -33.32 -5.15 -7.05
CA GLN A 4 -32.53 -4.29 -6.14
C GLN A 4 -33.45 -3.89 -4.97
N PRO A 5 -32.92 -3.79 -3.74
CA PRO A 5 -33.66 -3.21 -2.62
C PRO A 5 -33.67 -1.68 -2.68
N PRO A 6 -34.73 -1.03 -2.13
CA PRO A 6 -35.02 0.38 -2.35
C PRO A 6 -34.15 1.33 -1.53
N HIS A 7 -33.88 2.49 -2.14
CA HIS A 7 -33.31 3.68 -1.52
C HIS A 7 -34.17 4.24 -0.40
N GLU A 8 -33.65 4.43 0.79
CA GLU A 8 -34.24 5.29 1.81
C GLU A 8 -33.83 6.76 1.63
N PRO A 9 -34.75 7.72 1.85
CA PRO A 9 -34.49 9.13 1.60
C PRO A 9 -33.80 9.84 2.78
N SER A 10 -32.94 10.78 2.41
CA SER A 10 -32.17 11.65 3.30
C SER A 10 -33.04 12.46 4.26
N ARG A 11 -32.73 12.43 5.54
CA ARG A 11 -33.26 13.36 6.54
C ARG A 11 -32.45 14.67 6.52
N ARG A 12 -32.85 15.61 5.66
CA ARG A 12 -32.62 17.03 5.84
C ARG A 12 -33.95 17.67 6.14
N LYS A 13 -34.14 18.15 7.37
CA LYS A 13 -34.94 19.34 7.74
C LYS A 13 -35.03 19.43 9.28
N VAL A 14 -34.96 20.67 9.70
CA VAL A 14 -35.28 21.25 10.99
C VAL A 14 -34.08 21.64 11.83
N LEU A 15 -33.70 22.92 11.68
CA LEU A 15 -33.71 23.89 12.76
C LEU A 15 -33.39 25.28 12.16
N ARG A 16 -34.44 26.05 11.92
CA ARG A 16 -34.41 27.51 11.77
C ARG A 16 -35.27 28.09 12.92
N ALA A 17 -34.81 29.25 13.33
CA ALA A 17 -35.47 30.23 14.24
C ALA A 17 -35.14 30.05 15.73
N THR A 18 -34.39 30.98 16.31
CA THR A 18 -34.99 32.22 16.84
C THR A 18 -33.91 33.28 17.03
N ALA A 19 -34.08 34.42 16.38
CA ALA A 19 -33.41 35.69 16.68
C ALA A 19 -34.23 36.42 17.72
N GLY A 20 -33.56 37.05 18.66
CA GLY A 20 -34.19 37.95 19.64
C GLY A 20 -33.15 38.94 20.21
N ALA A 21 -33.31 40.16 19.78
CA ALA A 21 -32.49 41.30 20.14
C ALA A 21 -32.77 41.81 21.58
N ALA A 22 -31.78 42.39 22.21
CA ALA A 22 -31.89 43.60 22.98
C ALA A 22 -30.50 44.15 23.31
N GLY A 23 -30.18 45.32 22.77
CA GLY A 23 -29.05 46.12 23.18
C GLY A 23 -29.36 46.99 24.33
N THR A 24 -28.33 47.45 25.01
CA THR A 24 -28.19 48.82 25.57
C THR A 24 -26.74 49.05 25.94
N GLY A 25 -26.17 50.05 25.36
CA GLY A 25 -24.86 50.55 25.73
C GLY A 25 -24.88 51.45 26.97
N LEU A 26 -23.74 51.61 27.59
CA LEU A 26 -23.36 52.83 28.31
C LEU A 26 -21.83 52.95 28.40
N ALA A 27 -21.40 54.16 28.20
CA ALA A 27 -20.01 54.54 28.03
C ALA A 27 -19.37 55.10 29.32
N LEU A 28 -18.04 55.16 29.27
CA LEU A 28 -17.12 56.08 29.96
C LEU A 28 -16.89 55.97 31.48
N GLY A 29 -15.61 55.85 31.81
CA GLY A 29 -15.04 56.15 33.11
C GLY A 29 -13.54 55.78 33.17
N ALA A 30 -12.68 56.66 32.69
CA ALA A 30 -11.25 56.58 32.95
C ALA A 30 -10.92 57.13 34.33
N LEU A 31 -10.24 56.38 35.19
CA LEU A 31 -9.44 56.90 36.30
C LEU A 31 -8.24 55.93 36.51
N GLY A 32 -7.05 56.50 36.36
CA GLY A 32 -5.79 55.82 36.57
C GLY A 32 -5.44 55.66 38.06
N ALA A 33 -4.72 54.60 38.34
CA ALA A 33 -3.90 54.44 39.54
C ALA A 33 -2.77 53.44 39.25
N PRO A 34 -1.65 53.47 40.00
CA PRO A 34 -0.34 53.08 39.47
C PRO A 34 -0.05 51.61 39.44
N ALA A 35 0.78 51.20 38.49
CA ALA A 35 1.28 49.87 38.30
C ALA A 35 2.08 49.39 39.51
N ALA A 36 1.64 48.28 40.14
CA ALA A 36 2.48 47.44 40.97
C ALA A 36 3.15 46.41 40.04
N GLU A 37 4.47 46.40 39.98
CA GLU A 37 5.25 45.35 39.33
C GLU A 37 4.95 44.02 40.01
N ALA A 38 4.18 43.17 39.34
CA ALA A 38 4.05 41.77 39.69
C ALA A 38 5.24 41.00 39.18
N ALA A 39 6.06 40.49 40.07
CA ALA A 39 7.14 39.56 39.75
C ALA A 39 6.59 38.35 38.98
N THR A 40 7.06 38.13 37.79
CA THR A 40 6.80 36.94 36.96
C THR A 40 7.34 35.71 37.69
N PRO A 41 6.52 34.66 37.96
CA PRO A 41 7.05 33.39 38.42
C PRO A 41 7.98 32.82 37.36
N GLY A 42 9.23 32.52 37.73
CA GLY A 42 10.18 31.89 36.83
C GLY A 42 9.60 30.62 36.24
N ALA A 43 9.68 30.49 34.91
CA ALA A 43 9.30 29.27 34.23
C ALA A 43 10.11 28.09 34.80
N PRO A 44 9.48 26.93 35.06
CA PRO A 44 10.22 25.77 35.52
C PRO A 44 11.28 25.42 34.47
N ALA A 45 12.53 25.21 34.91
CA ALA A 45 13.62 24.75 34.02
C ALA A 45 13.18 23.49 33.31
N ALA A 46 13.26 23.50 32.00
CA ALA A 46 12.97 22.33 31.16
C ALA A 46 13.84 21.16 31.68
N ALA A 47 13.19 20.05 31.99
CA ALA A 47 13.89 18.83 32.36
C ALA A 47 14.82 18.44 31.17
N PRO A 48 16.03 17.93 31.42
CA PRO A 48 16.95 17.51 30.36
C PRO A 48 16.23 16.48 29.49
N VAL A 49 16.12 16.78 28.18
CA VAL A 49 15.64 15.82 27.19
C VAL A 49 16.59 14.64 27.22
N ALA A 50 16.10 13.46 27.54
CA ALA A 50 16.88 12.24 27.46
C ALA A 50 17.47 12.12 26.07
N PRO A 51 18.75 11.71 25.92
CA PRO A 51 19.35 11.53 24.61
C PRO A 51 18.50 10.58 23.79
N ALA A 52 18.19 10.94 22.55
CA ALA A 52 17.46 10.09 21.62
C ALA A 52 18.12 8.71 21.59
N ALA A 53 17.32 7.65 21.74
CA ALA A 53 17.81 6.29 21.61
C ALA A 53 18.55 6.18 20.27
N ALA A 54 19.73 5.57 20.30
CA ALA A 54 20.52 5.37 19.07
C ALA A 54 19.66 4.64 18.04
N PRO A 55 19.69 5.06 16.75
CA PRO A 55 18.95 4.36 15.71
C PRO A 55 19.34 2.88 15.70
N VAL A 56 18.37 2.01 15.52
CA VAL A 56 18.65 0.58 15.33
C VAL A 56 19.53 0.46 14.10
N ALA A 57 20.73 -0.10 14.28
CA ALA A 57 21.68 -0.26 13.18
C ALA A 57 20.99 -1.01 12.03
N ASP A 58 21.13 -0.51 10.80
CA ASP A 58 20.69 -1.24 9.60
C ASP A 58 21.41 -2.60 9.58
N PRO A 59 20.69 -3.74 9.71
CA PRO A 59 21.30 -5.06 9.69
C PRO A 59 22.04 -5.36 8.38
N ALA A 60 21.88 -4.50 7.38
CA ALA A 60 22.57 -4.58 6.10
C ALA A 60 23.63 -3.49 5.89
N ALA A 61 23.94 -2.67 6.91
CA ALA A 61 25.04 -1.72 6.83
C ALA A 61 26.35 -2.48 6.50
N GLY A 62 26.85 -2.29 5.27
CA GLY A 62 28.00 -3.04 4.74
C GLY A 62 27.65 -4.34 3.99
N ARG A 63 26.38 -4.69 3.80
CA ARG A 63 25.99 -5.87 3.01
C ARG A 63 26.47 -5.73 1.56
N ARG A 64 27.32 -6.67 1.14
CA ARG A 64 27.91 -6.66 -0.20
C ARG A 64 26.81 -6.93 -1.24
N ARG A 65 26.80 -6.13 -2.33
CA ARG A 65 25.96 -6.41 -3.49
C ARG A 65 26.36 -7.75 -4.13
N LEU A 66 25.37 -8.62 -4.39
CA LEU A 66 25.58 -9.93 -4.98
C LEU A 66 25.48 -9.94 -6.52
N GLY A 67 24.88 -8.89 -7.11
CA GLY A 67 24.71 -8.76 -8.56
C GLY A 67 24.65 -7.30 -9.00
N ALA A 68 24.44 -7.04 -10.27
CA ALA A 68 24.21 -5.69 -10.79
C ALA A 68 22.81 -5.19 -10.41
N THR A 69 22.66 -3.87 -10.28
CA THR A 69 21.34 -3.27 -9.99
C THR A 69 20.26 -3.72 -10.99
N MET A 70 19.05 -3.88 -10.49
CA MET A 70 17.86 -4.15 -11.30
C MET A 70 17.06 -2.87 -11.61
N ALA A 71 17.49 -1.71 -11.09
CA ALA A 71 16.82 -0.44 -11.32
C ALA A 71 16.79 -0.09 -12.82
N GLY A 72 15.59 0.01 -13.39
CA GLY A 72 15.38 0.32 -14.81
C GLY A 72 15.75 -0.79 -15.79
N VAL A 73 16.04 -1.99 -15.31
CA VAL A 73 16.32 -3.15 -16.19
C VAL A 73 15.04 -3.61 -16.84
N PRO A 74 14.98 -3.75 -18.17
CA PRO A 74 13.79 -4.25 -18.84
C PRO A 74 13.62 -5.76 -18.67
N PHE A 75 12.38 -6.23 -18.81
CA PHE A 75 12.13 -7.66 -19.00
C PHE A 75 12.71 -8.18 -20.31
N GLU A 76 13.02 -9.45 -20.37
CA GLU A 76 13.24 -10.15 -21.64
C GLU A 76 11.91 -10.19 -22.40
N ARG A 77 11.90 -9.72 -23.66
CA ARG A 77 10.69 -9.70 -24.48
C ARG A 77 10.13 -11.10 -24.70
N ARG A 78 8.82 -11.27 -24.48
CA ARG A 78 8.11 -12.54 -24.67
C ARG A 78 6.89 -12.36 -25.58
N SER A 79 6.77 -13.15 -26.63
CA SER A 79 5.53 -13.20 -27.44
C SER A 79 4.36 -13.78 -26.65
N THR A 80 4.64 -14.74 -25.77
CA THR A 80 3.71 -15.33 -24.82
C THR A 80 4.35 -15.36 -23.45
N VAL A 81 3.65 -14.86 -22.43
CA VAL A 81 4.06 -14.92 -21.01
C VAL A 81 3.44 -16.17 -20.38
N ARG A 82 4.28 -17.08 -19.90
CA ARG A 82 3.87 -18.33 -19.27
C ARG A 82 3.87 -18.17 -17.76
N VAL A 83 2.69 -18.29 -17.17
CA VAL A 83 2.44 -17.95 -15.76
C VAL A 83 2.18 -19.20 -14.94
N GLY A 84 2.79 -19.26 -13.75
CA GLY A 84 2.41 -20.16 -12.66
C GLY A 84 1.65 -19.36 -11.60
N ILE A 85 0.50 -19.88 -11.15
CA ILE A 85 -0.33 -19.27 -10.09
C ILE A 85 -0.12 -20.04 -8.79
N VAL A 86 0.27 -19.36 -7.71
CA VAL A 86 0.42 -19.94 -6.38
C VAL A 86 -0.53 -19.25 -5.40
N GLY A 87 -1.46 -20.03 -4.85
CA GLY A 87 -2.56 -19.56 -4.01
C GLY A 87 -3.85 -19.29 -4.81
N TYR A 88 -4.91 -20.03 -4.47
CA TYR A 88 -6.25 -19.89 -5.06
C TYR A 88 -7.32 -19.68 -3.98
N GLY A 89 -6.99 -18.87 -2.98
CA GLY A 89 -7.95 -18.29 -2.05
C GLY A 89 -8.73 -17.14 -2.70
N ASN A 90 -9.43 -16.33 -1.90
CA ASN A 90 -10.25 -15.22 -2.42
C ASN A 90 -9.49 -14.31 -3.40
N ARG A 91 -8.25 -13.93 -3.06
CA ARG A 91 -7.45 -13.05 -3.91
C ARG A 91 -7.00 -13.75 -5.20
N GLY A 92 -6.44 -14.95 -5.10
CA GLY A 92 -5.98 -15.71 -6.27
C GLY A 92 -7.12 -16.05 -7.24
N ALA A 93 -8.27 -16.43 -6.71
CA ALA A 93 -9.47 -16.70 -7.53
C ALA A 93 -10.00 -15.43 -8.24
N GLY A 94 -9.97 -14.28 -7.57
CA GLY A 94 -10.33 -13.00 -8.18
C GLY A 94 -9.35 -12.54 -9.26
N MET A 95 -8.06 -12.88 -9.13
CA MET A 95 -7.01 -12.38 -10.01
C MET A 95 -6.77 -13.24 -11.26
N ILE A 96 -6.99 -14.56 -11.19
CA ILE A 96 -6.68 -15.46 -12.30
C ILE A 96 -7.41 -15.07 -13.59
N GLY A 97 -8.65 -14.59 -13.48
CA GLY A 97 -9.46 -14.12 -14.61
C GLY A 97 -8.79 -12.98 -15.40
N HIS A 98 -8.06 -12.09 -14.72
CA HIS A 98 -7.33 -11.01 -15.39
C HIS A 98 -6.18 -11.55 -16.25
N PHE A 99 -5.42 -12.53 -15.74
CA PHE A 99 -4.38 -13.19 -16.54
C PHE A 99 -4.96 -13.93 -17.76
N LEU A 100 -6.08 -14.63 -17.56
CA LEU A 100 -6.73 -15.44 -18.60
C LEU A 100 -7.38 -14.59 -19.69
N SER A 101 -7.79 -13.37 -19.40
CA SER A 101 -8.44 -12.46 -20.36
C SER A 101 -7.46 -11.76 -21.30
N LEU A 102 -6.16 -11.79 -21.01
CA LEU A 102 -5.15 -11.04 -21.75
C LEU A 102 -4.56 -11.87 -22.90
N PRO A 103 -4.47 -11.32 -24.12
CA PRO A 103 -3.83 -12.01 -25.23
C PRO A 103 -2.33 -12.20 -25.00
N GLY A 104 -1.80 -13.37 -25.37
CA GLY A 104 -0.39 -13.70 -25.18
C GLY A 104 -0.03 -14.02 -23.72
N VAL A 105 -1.01 -14.39 -22.89
CA VAL A 105 -0.81 -14.92 -21.53
C VAL A 105 -1.30 -16.35 -21.48
N ARG A 106 -0.50 -17.24 -20.90
CA ARG A 106 -0.84 -18.65 -20.72
C ARG A 106 -0.53 -19.09 -19.31
N VAL A 107 -1.52 -19.67 -18.63
CA VAL A 107 -1.36 -20.26 -17.31
C VAL A 107 -0.96 -21.74 -17.47
N ASN A 108 0.31 -22.05 -17.21
CA ASN A 108 0.87 -23.39 -17.41
C ASN A 108 0.85 -24.24 -16.12
N ALA A 109 0.73 -23.61 -14.94
CA ALA A 109 0.73 -24.33 -13.67
C ALA A 109 -0.10 -23.58 -12.63
N VAL A 110 -0.73 -24.34 -11.73
CA VAL A 110 -1.46 -23.83 -10.57
C VAL A 110 -1.04 -24.60 -9.31
N CYS A 111 -0.93 -23.93 -8.19
CA CYS A 111 -0.54 -24.52 -6.91
C CYS A 111 -1.41 -23.97 -5.77
N ASP A 112 -1.97 -24.86 -4.99
CA ASP A 112 -2.61 -24.57 -3.70
C ASP A 112 -2.50 -25.84 -2.83
N PRO A 113 -2.17 -25.73 -1.51
CA PRO A 113 -2.10 -26.92 -0.64
C PRO A 113 -3.45 -27.62 -0.50
N VAL A 114 -4.55 -26.89 -0.69
CA VAL A 114 -5.91 -27.44 -0.74
C VAL A 114 -6.22 -27.90 -2.16
N ARG A 115 -6.22 -29.22 -2.37
CA ARG A 115 -6.41 -29.85 -3.70
C ARG A 115 -7.63 -29.32 -4.45
N GLU A 116 -8.77 -29.20 -3.79
CA GLU A 116 -10.00 -28.70 -4.39
C GLU A 116 -9.85 -27.29 -4.99
N LYS A 117 -9.06 -26.42 -4.35
CA LYS A 117 -8.77 -25.08 -4.87
C LYS A 117 -7.85 -25.10 -6.08
N ALA A 118 -6.79 -25.94 -6.03
CA ALA A 118 -5.91 -26.11 -7.17
C ALA A 118 -6.67 -26.66 -8.39
N GLU A 119 -7.61 -27.60 -8.18
CA GLU A 119 -8.48 -28.14 -9.22
C GLU A 119 -9.48 -27.09 -9.76
N LYS A 120 -10.05 -26.26 -8.89
CA LYS A 120 -10.89 -25.11 -9.31
C LYS A 120 -10.08 -24.11 -10.14
N ALA A 121 -8.84 -23.83 -9.77
CA ALA A 121 -7.96 -22.97 -10.56
C ALA A 121 -7.70 -23.59 -11.96
N ALA A 122 -7.42 -24.88 -12.03
CA ALA A 122 -7.22 -25.59 -13.29
C ALA A 122 -8.50 -25.59 -14.15
N ALA A 123 -9.66 -25.78 -13.54
CA ALA A 123 -10.95 -25.69 -14.23
C ALA A 123 -11.22 -24.29 -14.81
N ALA A 124 -10.85 -23.22 -14.09
CA ALA A 124 -10.97 -21.86 -14.58
C ALA A 124 -10.07 -21.61 -15.82
N VAL A 125 -8.85 -22.17 -15.83
CA VAL A 125 -7.96 -22.12 -17.00
C VAL A 125 -8.57 -22.83 -18.21
N ALA A 126 -9.11 -24.03 -17.98
CA ALA A 126 -9.76 -24.81 -19.05
C ALA A 126 -11.03 -24.10 -19.58
N ALA A 127 -11.84 -23.52 -18.69
CA ALA A 127 -13.02 -22.76 -19.06
C ALA A 127 -12.70 -21.49 -19.91
N ALA A 128 -11.51 -20.93 -19.73
CA ALA A 128 -11.00 -19.84 -20.58
C ALA A 128 -10.43 -20.32 -21.93
N GLY A 129 -10.58 -21.60 -22.29
CA GLY A 129 -10.11 -22.16 -23.56
C GLY A 129 -8.60 -22.41 -23.62
N GLN A 130 -7.87 -22.32 -22.52
CA GLN A 130 -6.44 -22.63 -22.49
C GLN A 130 -6.23 -24.13 -22.19
N PRO A 131 -5.10 -24.72 -22.62
CA PRO A 131 -4.74 -26.08 -22.24
C PRO A 131 -4.69 -26.26 -20.72
N ALA A 132 -5.06 -27.44 -20.24
CA ALA A 132 -5.06 -27.76 -18.83
C ALA A 132 -3.67 -27.51 -18.19
N PRO A 133 -3.57 -26.73 -17.12
CA PRO A 133 -2.31 -26.46 -16.43
C PRO A 133 -1.87 -27.66 -15.61
N ALA A 134 -0.58 -27.77 -15.28
CA ALA A 134 -0.11 -28.70 -14.27
C ALA A 134 -0.62 -28.27 -12.88
N VAL A 135 -1.09 -29.25 -12.08
CA VAL A 135 -1.66 -29.04 -10.76
C VAL A 135 -0.68 -29.51 -9.68
N TYR A 136 -0.38 -28.63 -8.72
CA TYR A 136 0.48 -28.87 -7.57
C TYR A 136 -0.36 -28.72 -6.29
N ALA A 137 -0.64 -29.81 -5.58
CA ALA A 137 -1.52 -29.84 -4.42
C ALA A 137 -1.16 -30.94 -3.41
N ASN A 138 0.16 -31.23 -3.28
CA ASN A 138 0.64 -32.32 -2.41
C ASN A 138 1.27 -31.77 -1.11
N GLY A 139 0.76 -30.66 -0.61
CA GLY A 139 1.18 -30.02 0.64
C GLY A 139 1.69 -28.60 0.47
N GLU A 140 2.05 -27.97 1.59
CA GLU A 140 2.41 -26.57 1.67
C GLU A 140 3.63 -26.19 0.84
N ASN A 141 4.57 -27.11 0.63
CA ASN A 141 5.82 -26.86 -0.10
C ASN A 141 5.78 -27.30 -1.58
N ASP A 142 4.62 -27.71 -2.10
CA ASP A 142 4.52 -28.17 -3.49
C ASP A 142 4.78 -27.04 -4.51
N PHE A 143 4.72 -25.77 -4.06
CA PHE A 143 5.14 -24.59 -4.84
C PHE A 143 6.61 -24.69 -5.28
N GLU A 144 7.49 -25.36 -4.55
CA GLU A 144 8.91 -25.54 -4.93
C GLU A 144 9.02 -26.29 -6.26
N LYS A 145 8.20 -27.31 -6.47
CA LYS A 145 8.15 -28.06 -7.72
C LYS A 145 7.60 -27.21 -8.88
N LEU A 146 6.58 -26.37 -8.60
CA LEU A 146 6.12 -25.39 -9.58
C LEU A 146 7.25 -24.41 -9.96
N CYS A 147 7.94 -23.86 -8.96
CA CYS A 147 9.05 -22.93 -9.16
C CYS A 147 10.26 -23.58 -9.87
N ALA A 148 10.43 -24.89 -9.81
CA ALA A 148 11.49 -25.60 -10.52
C ALA A 148 11.21 -25.83 -12.03
N ARG A 149 9.97 -25.62 -12.51
CA ARG A 149 9.62 -25.79 -13.93
C ARG A 149 10.44 -24.87 -14.85
N THR A 150 10.71 -25.31 -16.05
CA THR A 150 11.45 -24.53 -17.08
C THR A 150 10.52 -23.84 -18.07
N ASP A 151 9.24 -24.14 -18.08
CA ASP A 151 8.22 -23.61 -18.98
C ASP A 151 7.35 -22.52 -18.33
N LEU A 152 7.89 -21.78 -17.35
CA LEU A 152 7.30 -20.60 -16.74
C LEU A 152 8.24 -19.41 -16.89
N ASP A 153 7.66 -18.24 -17.12
CA ASP A 153 8.34 -16.94 -17.15
C ASP A 153 8.06 -16.11 -15.90
N LEU A 154 6.87 -16.26 -15.34
CA LEU A 154 6.38 -15.54 -14.17
C LEU A 154 5.72 -16.48 -13.19
N VAL A 155 5.95 -16.27 -11.89
CA VAL A 155 5.15 -16.84 -10.81
C VAL A 155 4.35 -15.72 -10.15
N TYR A 156 3.02 -15.86 -10.14
CA TYR A 156 2.12 -14.98 -9.39
C TYR A 156 1.81 -15.60 -8.03
N VAL A 157 1.93 -14.81 -6.95
CA VAL A 157 1.81 -15.25 -5.56
C VAL A 157 0.69 -14.51 -4.86
N ALA A 158 -0.34 -15.25 -4.42
CA ALA A 158 -1.52 -14.75 -3.69
C ALA A 158 -1.88 -15.65 -2.51
N THR A 159 -0.93 -15.90 -1.67
CA THR A 159 -0.99 -16.78 -0.49
C THR A 159 -1.08 -15.96 0.81
N PRO A 160 -1.17 -16.57 1.99
CA PRO A 160 -0.94 -15.85 3.26
C PRO A 160 0.43 -15.17 3.32
N TRP A 161 0.53 -14.05 4.05
CA TRP A 161 1.71 -13.18 4.06
C TRP A 161 3.02 -13.89 4.42
N GLU A 162 2.97 -14.85 5.36
CA GLU A 162 4.13 -15.63 5.80
C GLU A 162 4.77 -16.47 4.69
N THR A 163 4.03 -16.76 3.62
CA THR A 163 4.51 -17.57 2.51
C THR A 163 4.91 -16.76 1.28
N HIS A 164 4.67 -15.44 1.26
CA HIS A 164 5.06 -14.56 0.14
C HIS A 164 6.56 -14.63 -0.13
N PHE A 165 7.38 -14.38 0.90
CA PHE A 165 8.84 -14.41 0.78
C PHE A 165 9.39 -15.77 0.32
N PRO A 166 9.09 -16.91 0.97
CA PRO A 166 9.65 -18.21 0.56
C PRO A 166 9.28 -18.60 -0.87
N ILE A 167 8.05 -18.27 -1.32
CA ILE A 167 7.63 -18.56 -2.70
C ILE A 167 8.36 -17.63 -3.69
N ALA A 168 8.44 -16.32 -3.41
CA ALA A 168 9.16 -15.38 -4.24
C ALA A 168 10.65 -15.75 -4.38
N ARG A 169 11.27 -16.17 -3.26
CA ARG A 169 12.63 -16.69 -3.23
C ARG A 169 12.81 -17.91 -4.13
N ALA A 170 11.96 -18.92 -3.99
CA ALA A 170 12.02 -20.14 -4.79
C ALA A 170 11.82 -19.85 -6.28
N ALA A 171 10.92 -18.96 -6.64
CA ALA A 171 10.66 -18.58 -8.03
C ALA A 171 11.86 -17.87 -8.65
N MET A 172 12.49 -16.90 -7.97
CA MET A 172 13.68 -16.21 -8.49
C MET A 172 14.87 -17.15 -8.63
N LEU A 173 15.13 -18.03 -7.65
CA LEU A 173 16.16 -19.06 -7.74
C LEU A 173 15.88 -20.06 -8.88
N GLY A 174 14.61 -20.36 -9.13
CA GLY A 174 14.17 -21.14 -10.26
C GLY A 174 14.23 -20.41 -11.62
N GLY A 175 14.71 -19.14 -11.65
CA GLY A 175 14.89 -18.36 -12.88
C GLY A 175 13.61 -17.68 -13.40
N LYS A 176 12.58 -17.48 -12.59
CA LYS A 176 11.31 -16.81 -12.94
C LYS A 176 11.25 -15.41 -12.37
N HIS A 177 10.59 -14.52 -13.09
CA HIS A 177 10.10 -13.27 -12.49
C HIS A 177 8.96 -13.55 -11.53
N VAL A 178 8.69 -12.64 -10.60
CA VAL A 178 7.67 -12.81 -9.57
C VAL A 178 6.76 -11.60 -9.50
N GLY A 179 5.47 -11.85 -9.47
CA GLY A 179 4.45 -10.87 -9.06
C GLY A 179 3.86 -11.31 -7.71
N VAL A 180 4.06 -10.53 -6.66
CA VAL A 180 3.64 -10.88 -5.29
C VAL A 180 2.59 -9.91 -4.80
N GLU A 181 1.52 -10.40 -4.19
CA GLU A 181 0.54 -9.58 -3.46
C GLU A 181 1.19 -8.88 -2.25
N CYS A 182 0.53 -7.83 -1.77
CA CYS A 182 1.02 -7.01 -0.65
C CYS A 182 0.75 -7.66 0.73
N PRO A 183 1.68 -7.46 1.66
CA PRO A 183 3.06 -7.01 1.55
C PRO A 183 3.98 -8.13 1.02
N VAL A 184 5.09 -7.78 0.37
CA VAL A 184 5.98 -8.76 -0.26
C VAL A 184 6.71 -9.67 0.74
N ALA A 185 6.92 -9.20 1.95
CA ALA A 185 7.53 -9.91 3.08
C ALA A 185 7.11 -9.26 4.41
N MET A 186 7.44 -9.89 5.54
CA MET A 186 7.08 -9.38 6.87
C MET A 186 8.28 -8.93 7.71
N ARG A 187 9.49 -9.19 7.26
CA ARG A 187 10.74 -8.98 8.00
C ARG A 187 11.76 -8.20 7.18
N LEU A 188 12.59 -7.41 7.85
CA LEU A 188 13.59 -6.58 7.17
C LEU A 188 14.69 -7.40 6.48
N ASP A 189 15.11 -8.50 7.08
CA ASP A 189 16.10 -9.42 6.49
C ASP A 189 15.56 -10.10 5.22
N GLU A 190 14.28 -10.46 5.19
CA GLU A 190 13.60 -10.99 4.00
C GLU A 190 13.55 -9.98 2.86
N LEU A 191 13.26 -8.70 3.16
CA LEU A 191 13.28 -7.63 2.17
C LEU A 191 14.65 -7.47 1.51
N TRP A 192 15.71 -7.50 2.30
CA TRP A 192 17.06 -7.48 1.78
C TRP A 192 17.41 -8.71 0.96
N GLU A 193 16.97 -9.90 1.38
CA GLU A 193 17.22 -11.13 0.62
C GLU A 193 16.52 -11.10 -0.74
N LEU A 194 15.28 -10.56 -0.84
CA LEU A 194 14.61 -10.37 -2.12
C LEU A 194 15.38 -9.44 -3.05
N VAL A 195 15.94 -8.34 -2.53
CA VAL A 195 16.78 -7.42 -3.31
C VAL A 195 18.04 -8.14 -3.81
N ASP A 196 18.75 -8.83 -2.92
CA ASP A 196 19.97 -9.56 -3.27
C ASP A 196 19.72 -10.63 -4.31
N LEU A 197 18.63 -11.41 -4.15
CA LEU A 197 18.24 -12.44 -5.10
C LEU A 197 17.85 -11.86 -6.46
N SER A 198 17.11 -10.76 -6.48
CA SER A 198 16.74 -10.08 -7.72
C SER A 198 17.99 -9.62 -8.49
N GLU A 199 18.97 -9.00 -7.80
CA GLU A 199 20.22 -8.59 -8.40
C GLU A 199 21.08 -9.78 -8.85
N GLN A 200 21.13 -10.86 -8.07
CA GLN A 200 21.91 -12.07 -8.35
C GLN A 200 21.35 -12.87 -9.52
N THR A 201 20.04 -13.12 -9.51
CA THR A 201 19.37 -13.97 -10.50
C THR A 201 18.95 -13.24 -11.77
N ARG A 202 19.02 -11.90 -11.74
CA ARG A 202 18.48 -11.02 -12.79
C ARG A 202 16.99 -11.22 -13.04
N ARG A 203 16.22 -11.54 -11.96
CA ARG A 203 14.78 -11.72 -12.01
C ARG A 203 14.08 -10.61 -11.24
N HIS A 204 13.04 -10.04 -11.82
CA HIS A 204 12.22 -9.05 -11.16
C HIS A 204 11.33 -9.69 -10.10
N CYS A 205 11.20 -9.01 -8.96
CA CYS A 205 10.19 -9.24 -7.96
C CYS A 205 9.34 -7.97 -7.86
N MET A 206 8.17 -7.98 -8.48
CA MET A 206 7.23 -6.86 -8.47
C MET A 206 6.18 -7.10 -7.40
N GLN A 207 6.05 -6.17 -6.44
CA GLN A 207 4.91 -6.14 -5.57
C GLN A 207 3.69 -5.63 -6.34
N LEU A 208 2.59 -6.37 -6.29
CA LEU A 208 1.39 -6.04 -7.04
C LEU A 208 0.50 -5.10 -6.23
N GLU A 209 0.91 -3.83 -6.20
CA GLU A 209 0.20 -2.75 -5.51
C GLU A 209 -0.83 -2.11 -6.45
N ASN A 210 -2.06 -2.59 -6.39
CA ASN A 210 -3.13 -2.17 -7.29
C ASN A 210 -3.55 -0.71 -7.11
N CYS A 211 -3.41 -0.14 -5.89
CA CYS A 211 -3.80 1.25 -5.63
C CYS A 211 -2.97 2.26 -6.43
N CYS A 212 -1.76 1.90 -6.84
CA CYS A 212 -0.96 2.71 -7.75
C CYS A 212 -1.60 2.86 -9.14
N TYR A 213 -2.55 1.99 -9.51
CA TYR A 213 -3.29 2.03 -10.76
C TYR A 213 -4.69 2.65 -10.61
N GLY A 214 -5.01 3.22 -9.45
CA GLY A 214 -6.25 3.95 -9.23
C GLY A 214 -6.34 5.17 -10.18
N ARG A 215 -7.57 5.49 -10.63
CA ARG A 215 -7.76 6.58 -11.59
C ARG A 215 -7.32 7.93 -11.02
N ASN A 216 -7.66 8.18 -9.76
CA ASN A 216 -7.26 9.41 -9.07
C ASN A 216 -5.75 9.41 -8.82
N GLU A 217 -5.20 8.30 -8.36
CA GLU A 217 -3.77 8.14 -8.09
C GLU A 217 -2.93 8.39 -9.35
N MET A 218 -3.31 7.78 -10.47
CA MET A 218 -2.60 8.00 -11.74
C MET A 218 -2.77 9.42 -12.28
N ARG A 219 -3.91 10.08 -12.03
CA ARG A 219 -4.12 11.48 -12.38
C ARG A 219 -3.23 12.38 -11.54
N VAL A 220 -3.19 12.18 -10.21
CA VAL A 220 -2.31 12.93 -9.30
C VAL A 220 -0.85 12.77 -9.70
N LEU A 221 -0.42 11.55 -10.04
CA LEU A 221 0.94 11.27 -10.52
C LEU A 221 1.28 12.14 -11.75
N ARG A 222 0.41 12.17 -12.75
CA ARG A 222 0.62 12.99 -13.95
C ARG A 222 0.63 14.48 -13.65
N MET A 223 -0.22 14.94 -12.74
CA MET A 223 -0.24 16.34 -12.30
C MET A 223 1.03 16.71 -11.53
N ALA A 224 1.54 15.81 -10.68
CA ALA A 224 2.79 15.98 -9.95
C ALA A 224 3.99 16.10 -10.92
N HIS A 225 4.10 15.18 -11.88
CA HIS A 225 5.16 15.20 -12.91
C HIS A 225 5.04 16.38 -13.88
N ALA A 226 3.83 16.91 -14.09
CA ALA A 226 3.60 18.15 -14.82
C ALA A 226 3.90 19.41 -13.98
N GLY A 227 4.33 19.27 -12.73
CA GLY A 227 4.70 20.37 -11.84
C GLY A 227 3.52 21.18 -11.30
N ARG A 228 2.27 20.69 -11.42
CA ARG A 228 1.06 21.42 -11.00
C ARG A 228 1.04 21.77 -9.52
N PHE A 229 1.64 20.95 -8.68
CA PHE A 229 1.76 21.19 -7.24
C PHE A 229 2.98 22.04 -6.85
N GLY A 230 3.81 22.47 -7.81
CA GLY A 230 5.08 23.13 -7.51
C GLY A 230 6.11 22.17 -6.91
N ARG A 231 6.92 22.63 -5.94
CA ARG A 231 7.84 21.75 -5.21
C ARG A 231 7.05 20.93 -4.19
N LEU A 232 7.14 19.60 -4.28
CA LEU A 232 6.43 18.70 -3.37
C LEU A 232 7.02 18.79 -1.96
N LEU A 233 6.17 18.83 -0.95
CA LEU A 233 6.53 19.04 0.45
C LEU A 233 6.09 17.87 1.33
N HIS A 234 4.85 17.42 1.18
CA HIS A 234 4.26 16.38 2.02
C HIS A 234 3.26 15.53 1.23
N GLY A 235 3.00 14.33 1.76
CA GLY A 235 1.92 13.48 1.32
C GLY A 235 1.36 12.68 2.48
N ALA A 236 0.20 12.06 2.28
CA ALA A 236 -0.35 11.12 3.23
C ALA A 236 -1.00 9.94 2.52
N GLY A 237 -0.90 8.79 3.16
CA GLY A 237 -1.56 7.58 2.70
C GLY A 237 -1.97 6.70 3.88
N ALA A 238 -2.93 5.82 3.66
CA ALA A 238 -3.45 4.96 4.71
C ALA A 238 -3.99 3.64 4.18
N TYR A 239 -4.20 2.70 5.10
CA TYR A 239 -5.12 1.60 4.94
C TYR A 239 -6.05 1.55 6.15
N ASN A 240 -7.14 2.31 6.07
CA ASN A 240 -8.19 2.35 7.08
C ASN A 240 -9.40 1.59 6.54
N HIS A 241 -9.73 0.44 7.16
CA HIS A 241 -10.77 -0.46 6.67
C HIS A 241 -11.21 -1.41 7.80
N ASP A 242 -12.44 -1.31 8.27
CA ASP A 242 -12.94 -2.25 9.28
C ASP A 242 -12.92 -3.69 8.75
N LEU A 243 -11.95 -4.47 9.18
CA LEU A 243 -11.79 -5.88 8.81
C LEU A 243 -12.15 -6.86 9.93
N ARG A 244 -12.69 -6.37 11.05
CA ARG A 244 -12.96 -7.22 12.23
C ARG A 244 -13.82 -8.42 11.88
N ALA A 245 -14.97 -8.20 11.22
CA ALA A 245 -15.86 -9.27 10.80
C ALA A 245 -15.15 -10.30 9.88
N LEU A 246 -14.32 -9.82 8.95
CA LEU A 246 -13.60 -10.68 8.02
C LEU A 246 -12.48 -11.48 8.71
N MET A 247 -11.79 -10.88 9.69
CA MET A 247 -10.72 -11.55 10.45
C MET A 247 -11.22 -12.64 11.38
N PHE A 248 -12.48 -12.58 11.81
CA PHE A 248 -13.12 -13.63 12.60
C PHE A 248 -14.02 -14.55 11.76
N SER A 249 -14.16 -14.28 10.47
CA SER A 249 -14.91 -15.16 9.57
C SER A 249 -14.21 -16.51 9.42
N PRO A 250 -14.91 -17.63 9.59
CA PRO A 250 -14.31 -18.97 9.41
C PRO A 250 -13.97 -19.28 7.95
N THR A 251 -14.56 -18.54 7.00
CA THR A 251 -14.46 -18.86 5.57
C THR A 251 -13.75 -17.80 4.72
N TYR A 252 -13.75 -16.52 5.15
CA TYR A 252 -13.24 -15.45 4.29
C TYR A 252 -11.73 -15.52 4.06
N TYR A 253 -10.93 -15.55 5.13
CA TYR A 253 -9.47 -15.67 5.02
C TYR A 253 -8.97 -17.13 5.09
N GLU A 254 -9.88 -18.10 5.24
CA GLU A 254 -9.55 -19.51 5.29
C GLU A 254 -8.52 -19.85 6.36
N GLY A 255 -8.76 -19.32 7.55
CA GLY A 255 -7.91 -19.46 8.71
C GLY A 255 -7.52 -18.12 9.32
N PRO A 256 -6.86 -18.15 10.46
CA PRO A 256 -6.57 -16.93 11.24
C PRO A 256 -5.29 -16.21 10.80
N TRP A 257 -4.72 -16.51 9.62
CA TRP A 257 -3.38 -16.05 9.24
C TRP A 257 -3.25 -14.51 9.34
N ARG A 258 -4.25 -13.73 8.86
CA ARG A 258 -4.21 -12.26 8.94
C ARG A 258 -4.35 -11.78 10.39
N ARG A 259 -5.30 -12.33 11.16
CA ARG A 259 -5.51 -11.98 12.57
C ARG A 259 -4.31 -12.34 13.43
N ARG A 260 -3.61 -13.45 13.12
CA ARG A 260 -2.42 -13.91 13.85
C ARG A 260 -1.31 -12.86 13.89
N TRP A 261 -1.13 -12.07 12.85
CA TRP A 261 -0.14 -10.98 12.84
C TRP A 261 -0.42 -9.90 13.89
N HIS A 262 -1.69 -9.66 14.22
CA HIS A 262 -2.07 -8.75 15.32
C HIS A 262 -1.72 -9.29 16.72
N THR A 263 -1.36 -10.54 16.86
CA THR A 263 -0.81 -11.11 18.11
C THR A 263 0.70 -10.98 18.22
N GLN A 264 1.39 -10.53 17.15
CA GLN A 264 2.86 -10.51 17.06
C GLN A 264 3.41 -9.09 16.85
N LEU A 265 2.80 -8.29 16.02
CA LEU A 265 3.31 -6.97 15.63
C LEU A 265 2.36 -5.86 16.06
N LYS A 266 2.93 -4.74 16.54
CA LYS A 266 2.18 -3.54 16.98
C LYS A 266 1.93 -2.52 15.89
N GLY A 267 2.75 -2.53 14.83
CA GLY A 267 2.83 -1.47 13.83
C GLY A 267 1.84 -1.62 12.68
N ASP A 268 2.16 -0.92 11.62
CA ASP A 268 1.42 -0.94 10.36
C ASP A 268 1.69 -2.27 9.62
N LEU A 269 0.68 -3.12 9.51
CA LEU A 269 0.79 -4.42 8.84
C LEU A 269 0.56 -4.35 7.33
N TYR A 270 0.10 -3.20 6.81
CA TYR A 270 -0.30 -3.08 5.41
C TYR A 270 -0.07 -1.67 4.84
N PRO A 271 1.17 -1.15 4.89
CA PRO A 271 1.49 0.23 4.48
C PRO A 271 1.34 0.48 2.98
N ASN A 272 1.38 -0.56 2.17
CA ASN A 272 1.59 -0.52 0.74
C ASN A 272 0.52 0.28 -0.01
N HIS A 273 -0.76 0.13 0.33
CA HIS A 273 -1.87 0.86 -0.30
C HIS A 273 -1.82 2.37 -0.08
N GLY A 274 -1.28 2.80 1.07
CA GLY A 274 -1.05 4.22 1.35
C GLY A 274 0.28 4.71 0.80
N PHE A 275 1.35 3.96 1.04
CA PHE A 275 2.71 4.40 0.73
C PHE A 275 3.02 4.33 -0.78
N GLY A 276 2.60 3.28 -1.49
CA GLY A 276 2.89 3.07 -2.90
C GLY A 276 2.54 4.27 -3.78
N PRO A 277 1.26 4.72 -3.80
CA PRO A 277 0.87 5.89 -4.60
C PRO A 277 1.65 7.15 -4.24
N VAL A 278 1.80 7.48 -2.93
CA VAL A 278 2.53 8.68 -2.49
C VAL A 278 4.01 8.60 -2.83
N ALA A 279 4.62 7.42 -2.72
CA ALA A 279 6.00 7.19 -3.12
C ALA A 279 6.22 7.44 -4.62
N MET A 280 5.24 7.06 -5.44
CA MET A 280 5.29 7.36 -6.88
C MET A 280 5.21 8.85 -7.17
N TYR A 281 4.29 9.60 -6.52
CA TYR A 281 4.17 11.04 -6.71
C TYR A 281 5.45 11.79 -6.35
N MET A 282 6.19 11.28 -5.37
CA MET A 282 7.40 11.90 -4.82
C MET A 282 8.69 11.34 -5.41
N ASP A 283 8.62 10.48 -6.42
CA ASP A 283 9.79 9.85 -7.05
C ASP A 283 10.69 9.10 -6.06
N ILE A 284 10.10 8.47 -5.03
CA ILE A 284 10.86 7.63 -4.09
C ILE A 284 11.53 6.48 -4.86
N ASN A 285 12.81 6.27 -4.60
CA ASN A 285 13.73 5.40 -5.35
C ASN A 285 14.02 5.85 -6.80
N ARG A 286 13.59 7.07 -7.22
CA ARG A 286 13.73 7.61 -8.59
C ARG A 286 14.19 9.08 -8.64
N GLY A 287 14.75 9.59 -7.59
CA GLY A 287 15.19 10.99 -7.39
C GLY A 287 15.12 11.41 -5.93
N ASP A 288 14.37 10.68 -5.10
CA ASP A 288 14.31 10.81 -3.66
C ASP A 288 14.33 9.41 -3.01
N ARG A 289 14.48 9.31 -1.69
CA ARG A 289 14.34 8.07 -0.94
C ARG A 289 13.74 8.31 0.44
N ALA A 290 13.02 7.35 0.98
CA ALA A 290 12.66 7.32 2.38
C ALA A 290 13.92 7.06 3.22
N VAL A 291 14.13 7.80 4.32
CA VAL A 291 15.34 7.70 5.15
C VAL A 291 15.07 7.27 6.58
N SER A 292 13.93 7.64 7.14
CA SER A 292 13.55 7.24 8.51
C SER A 292 12.05 7.22 8.70
N ILE A 293 11.60 6.46 9.70
CA ILE A 293 10.21 6.37 10.11
C ILE A 293 10.10 6.47 11.64
N SER A 294 9.18 7.31 12.11
CA SER A 294 8.76 7.38 13.52
C SER A 294 7.28 7.02 13.61
N SER A 295 6.91 6.12 14.54
CA SER A 295 5.58 5.55 14.60
C SER A 295 5.04 5.50 16.00
N PHE A 296 3.74 5.78 16.14
CA PHE A 296 2.97 5.68 17.37
C PHE A 296 1.75 4.79 17.13
N GLY A 297 1.39 4.00 18.12
CA GLY A 297 0.25 3.09 18.07
C GLY A 297 -0.68 3.32 19.26
N THR A 298 -1.98 3.19 19.02
CA THR A 298 -3.00 3.18 20.07
C THR A 298 -3.00 1.84 20.83
N PRO A 299 -3.69 1.73 21.96
CA PRO A 299 -3.94 0.43 22.57
C PRO A 299 -4.62 -0.55 21.62
N ALA A 300 -4.43 -1.85 21.84
CA ALA A 300 -5.02 -2.94 21.07
C ALA A 300 -6.33 -3.40 21.76
N LEU A 301 -7.44 -2.81 21.43
CA LEU A 301 -8.74 -3.05 22.08
C LEU A 301 -9.78 -3.63 21.11
N GLY A 302 -9.81 -3.13 19.86
CA GLY A 302 -10.91 -3.33 18.93
C GLY A 302 -11.16 -4.78 18.56
N LEU A 303 -10.13 -5.60 18.32
CA LEU A 303 -10.28 -7.02 18.04
C LEU A 303 -10.79 -7.80 19.27
N ALA A 304 -10.30 -7.48 20.47
CA ALA A 304 -10.74 -8.15 21.68
C ALA A 304 -12.19 -7.80 22.04
N GLU A 305 -12.61 -6.56 21.81
CA GLU A 305 -13.98 -6.13 22.00
C GLU A 305 -14.92 -6.76 20.98
N TYR A 306 -14.56 -6.73 19.70
CA TYR A 306 -15.34 -7.40 18.65
C TYR A 306 -15.52 -8.90 18.93
N ARG A 307 -14.44 -9.60 19.34
CA ARG A 307 -14.51 -11.01 19.74
C ARG A 307 -15.51 -11.23 20.86
N ARG A 308 -15.49 -10.39 21.90
CA ARG A 308 -16.37 -10.52 23.08
C ARG A 308 -17.84 -10.38 22.70
N GLU A 309 -18.15 -9.55 21.71
CA GLU A 309 -19.51 -9.25 21.29
C GLU A 309 -20.07 -10.20 20.23
N HIS A 310 -19.20 -10.73 19.34
CA HIS A 310 -19.63 -11.36 18.12
C HIS A 310 -19.12 -12.79 17.92
N VAL A 311 -18.16 -13.26 18.72
CA VAL A 311 -17.53 -14.56 18.49
C VAL A 311 -17.92 -15.54 19.61
N PRO A 312 -18.43 -16.76 19.27
CA PRO A 312 -18.80 -17.76 20.26
C PRO A 312 -17.64 -18.08 21.22
N SER A 313 -17.95 -18.33 22.49
CA SER A 313 -16.96 -18.55 23.55
C SER A 313 -16.08 -19.79 23.35
N GLY A 314 -16.52 -20.75 22.53
CA GLY A 314 -15.72 -21.93 22.16
C GLY A 314 -14.75 -21.74 21.00
N ASP A 315 -14.71 -20.56 20.36
CA ASP A 315 -13.83 -20.30 19.23
C ASP A 315 -12.36 -20.26 19.68
N PRO A 316 -11.42 -20.86 18.91
CA PRO A 316 -9.99 -20.85 19.25
C PRO A 316 -9.38 -19.47 19.48
N SER A 317 -9.93 -18.43 18.87
CA SER A 317 -9.44 -17.05 19.03
C SER A 317 -9.54 -16.52 20.47
N TRP A 318 -10.35 -17.14 21.33
CA TRP A 318 -10.41 -16.77 22.75
C TRP A 318 -9.10 -17.00 23.50
N LYS A 319 -8.18 -17.80 22.96
CA LYS A 319 -6.83 -18.00 23.47
C LYS A 319 -5.82 -16.96 22.96
N GLU A 320 -6.21 -16.13 22.01
CA GLU A 320 -5.33 -15.12 21.41
C GLU A 320 -5.27 -13.84 22.28
N THR A 321 -4.08 -13.27 22.40
CA THR A 321 -3.86 -11.93 22.97
C THR A 321 -3.38 -11.01 21.86
N TYR A 322 -4.13 -9.94 21.60
CA TYR A 322 -3.79 -8.98 20.57
C TYR A 322 -2.86 -7.91 21.13
N VAL A 323 -1.78 -7.64 20.41
CA VAL A 323 -0.80 -6.57 20.69
C VAL A 323 -0.76 -5.52 19.59
N GLY A 324 -1.32 -5.86 18.40
CA GLY A 324 -1.39 -4.97 17.25
C GLY A 324 -2.21 -3.72 17.58
N SER A 325 -1.62 -2.54 17.45
CA SER A 325 -2.31 -1.27 17.68
C SER A 325 -3.57 -1.19 16.83
N ASP A 326 -4.65 -0.69 17.40
CA ASP A 326 -5.89 -0.50 16.64
C ASP A 326 -5.68 0.53 15.53
N ARG A 327 -4.96 1.61 15.85
CA ARG A 327 -4.50 2.57 14.84
C ARG A 327 -3.02 2.84 14.99
N THR A 328 -2.29 2.80 13.89
CA THR A 328 -0.89 3.20 13.79
C THR A 328 -0.78 4.48 12.97
N ILE A 329 0.01 5.44 13.45
CA ILE A 329 0.35 6.67 12.72
C ILE A 329 1.86 6.75 12.65
N SER A 330 2.38 6.89 11.42
CA SER A 330 3.80 6.97 11.13
C SER A 330 4.14 8.20 10.32
N LEU A 331 5.31 8.79 10.59
CA LEU A 331 5.91 9.86 9.79
C LEU A 331 7.19 9.33 9.17
N VAL A 332 7.24 9.38 7.84
CA VAL A 332 8.41 9.01 7.05
C VAL A 332 9.09 10.30 6.55
N GLN A 333 10.37 10.43 6.85
CA GLN A 333 11.23 11.51 6.34
C GLN A 333 11.93 11.05 5.06
N THR A 334 12.03 11.93 4.05
CA THR A 334 12.77 11.64 2.81
C THR A 334 14.12 12.36 2.76
N ALA A 335 14.99 11.93 1.86
CA ALA A 335 16.32 12.54 1.67
C ALA A 335 16.25 14.00 1.18
N LEU A 336 15.19 14.37 0.44
CA LEU A 336 14.93 15.75 0.02
C LEU A 336 14.17 16.58 1.07
N GLY A 337 14.00 16.06 2.30
CA GLY A 337 13.33 16.78 3.39
C GLY A 337 11.80 16.76 3.35
N ARG A 338 11.19 15.96 2.47
CA ARG A 338 9.74 15.79 2.41
C ARG A 338 9.24 14.89 3.54
N VAL A 339 7.97 15.01 3.90
CA VAL A 339 7.35 14.20 4.96
C VAL A 339 6.15 13.44 4.39
N ILE A 340 6.08 12.14 4.70
CA ILE A 340 4.94 11.29 4.35
C ILE A 340 4.31 10.77 5.63
N ARG A 341 3.00 11.01 5.80
CA ARG A 341 2.20 10.43 6.88
C ARG A 341 1.58 9.12 6.40
N LEU A 342 1.79 8.04 7.15
CA LEU A 342 1.15 6.75 6.91
C LEU A 342 0.25 6.39 8.08
N GLU A 343 -0.91 5.80 7.79
CA GLU A 343 -1.86 5.33 8.79
C GLU A 343 -2.35 3.93 8.48
N HIS A 344 -2.60 3.15 9.53
CA HIS A 344 -3.18 1.81 9.42
C HIS A 344 -4.21 1.62 10.53
N ASP A 345 -5.44 1.25 10.15
CA ASP A 345 -6.53 0.91 11.06
C ASP A 345 -7.44 -0.13 10.40
N VAL A 346 -7.39 -1.38 10.92
CA VAL A 346 -8.25 -2.48 10.45
C VAL A 346 -9.04 -3.12 11.59
N SER A 347 -8.93 -2.56 12.79
CA SER A 347 -9.43 -3.11 14.06
C SER A 347 -10.52 -2.26 14.70
N THR A 348 -10.86 -1.09 14.12
CA THR A 348 -11.93 -0.23 14.62
C THR A 348 -12.98 0.06 13.53
N PRO A 349 -14.18 0.53 13.91
CA PRO A 349 -15.20 0.91 12.93
C PRO A 349 -14.73 2.09 12.09
N HIS A 350 -14.36 1.83 10.86
CA HIS A 350 -13.92 2.87 9.92
C HIS A 350 -14.39 2.55 8.50
N PRO A 351 -15.04 3.49 7.78
CA PRO A 351 -15.26 3.35 6.35
C PRO A 351 -13.90 3.20 5.62
N TYR A 352 -13.91 2.49 4.51
CA TYR A 352 -12.69 2.36 3.71
C TYR A 352 -12.12 3.74 3.32
N SER A 353 -10.83 3.95 3.60
CA SER A 353 -10.12 5.16 3.20
C SER A 353 -8.62 4.89 3.08
N ARG A 354 -8.02 5.39 2.02
CA ARG A 354 -6.55 5.43 1.88
C ARG A 354 -5.94 6.79 2.24
N VAL A 355 -6.76 7.78 2.60
CA VAL A 355 -6.31 9.15 2.96
C VAL A 355 -5.37 9.76 1.90
N ASN A 356 -5.38 9.28 0.68
CA ASN A 356 -4.43 9.64 -0.38
C ASN A 356 -4.35 11.15 -0.56
N SER A 357 -3.20 11.75 -0.25
CA SER A 357 -2.99 13.18 -0.41
C SER A 357 -1.58 13.55 -0.86
N LEU A 358 -1.46 14.70 -1.51
CA LEU A 358 -0.20 15.28 -1.97
C LEU A 358 -0.26 16.79 -1.86
N GLY A 359 0.73 17.40 -1.21
CA GLY A 359 0.84 18.85 -1.09
C GLY A 359 2.22 19.36 -1.53
N GLY A 360 2.19 20.53 -2.13
CA GLY A 360 3.38 21.24 -2.60
C GLY A 360 3.26 22.74 -2.43
N THR A 361 4.19 23.48 -3.02
CA THR A 361 4.25 24.95 -2.88
C THR A 361 3.19 25.70 -3.69
N ARG A 362 2.40 25.01 -4.53
CA ARG A 362 1.38 25.59 -5.41
C ARG A 362 0.04 24.90 -5.35
N GLY A 363 -0.15 23.96 -4.43
CA GLY A 363 -1.45 23.31 -4.29
C GLY A 363 -1.41 22.04 -3.50
N VAL A 364 -2.61 21.50 -3.27
CA VAL A 364 -2.85 20.29 -2.50
C VAL A 364 -3.99 19.49 -3.12
N PHE A 365 -3.83 18.18 -3.09
CA PHE A 365 -4.86 17.20 -3.40
C PHE A 365 -5.15 16.39 -2.15
N GLU A 366 -6.42 16.07 -1.90
CA GLU A 366 -6.87 15.10 -0.89
C GLU A 366 -7.97 14.22 -1.46
N ASP A 367 -7.95 12.94 -1.10
CA ASP A 367 -9.01 11.99 -1.45
C ASP A 367 -9.78 11.51 -0.21
N TYR A 368 -10.95 10.96 -0.49
CA TYR A 368 -11.93 10.50 0.49
C TYR A 368 -12.65 11.65 1.23
N PRO A 369 -13.31 12.54 0.44
CA PRO A 369 -13.54 12.54 -1.02
C PRO A 369 -12.45 13.29 -1.80
N ALA A 370 -12.34 12.99 -3.12
CA ALA A 370 -11.37 13.62 -4.01
C ALA A 370 -11.66 15.11 -4.20
N ARG A 371 -10.68 15.95 -3.85
CA ARG A 371 -10.75 17.42 -3.92
C ARG A 371 -9.37 18.01 -4.11
N ILE A 372 -9.31 19.21 -4.63
CA ILE A 372 -8.03 19.82 -4.98
C ILE A 372 -8.10 21.34 -4.78
N TYR A 373 -6.95 21.94 -4.48
CA TYR A 373 -6.72 23.36 -4.53
C TYR A 373 -5.39 23.64 -5.22
N LEU A 374 -5.38 24.43 -6.29
CA LEU A 374 -4.17 24.73 -7.07
C LEU A 374 -4.10 26.21 -7.40
N GLU A 375 -2.93 26.81 -7.23
CA GLU A 375 -2.60 28.13 -7.74
C GLU A 375 -2.06 28.04 -9.19
N PRO A 376 -2.41 28.99 -10.06
CA PRO A 376 -3.30 30.15 -9.87
C PRO A 376 -4.79 29.86 -10.16
N ASP A 377 -5.18 28.60 -10.38
CA ASP A 377 -6.53 28.23 -10.81
C ASP A 377 -7.59 28.62 -9.76
N HIS A 378 -7.21 28.62 -8.49
CA HIS A 378 -8.05 28.96 -7.34
C HIS A 378 -7.35 30.00 -6.46
N THR A 379 -8.13 30.96 -5.97
CA THR A 379 -7.66 32.08 -5.15
C THR A 379 -8.53 32.32 -3.91
N ASP A 380 -9.54 31.51 -3.72
CA ASP A 380 -10.44 31.50 -2.55
C ASP A 380 -10.09 30.35 -1.60
N ASP A 381 -10.73 30.28 -0.45
CA ASP A 381 -10.55 29.22 0.55
C ASP A 381 -11.46 28.01 0.29
N GLN A 382 -11.79 27.73 -0.98
CA GLN A 382 -12.73 26.66 -1.34
C GLN A 382 -12.03 25.52 -2.08
N TRP A 383 -12.36 24.28 -1.69
CA TRP A 383 -11.95 23.11 -2.44
C TRP A 383 -12.66 23.04 -3.79
N ALA A 384 -11.91 22.73 -4.83
CA ALA A 384 -12.45 22.46 -6.15
C ALA A 384 -12.68 20.95 -6.37
N ASP A 385 -13.57 20.64 -7.30
CA ASP A 385 -13.82 19.28 -7.76
C ASP A 385 -12.62 18.76 -8.57
N PHE A 386 -12.01 17.70 -8.11
CA PHE A 386 -10.88 17.03 -8.76
C PHE A 386 -11.23 16.48 -10.15
N SER A 387 -12.50 16.18 -10.41
CA SER A 387 -12.96 15.65 -11.70
C SER A 387 -12.74 16.63 -12.86
N ALA A 388 -12.67 17.94 -12.61
CA ALA A 388 -12.40 18.97 -13.61
C ALA A 388 -11.07 18.78 -14.35
N TYR A 389 -10.11 18.10 -13.73
CA TYR A 389 -8.79 17.84 -14.29
C TYR A 389 -8.71 16.52 -15.09
N ALA A 390 -9.83 15.77 -15.22
CA ALA A 390 -9.85 14.46 -15.87
C ALA A 390 -9.45 14.52 -17.35
N ALA A 391 -9.97 15.47 -18.11
CA ALA A 391 -9.74 15.56 -19.54
C ALA A 391 -8.24 15.69 -19.88
N GLU A 392 -7.52 16.52 -19.10
CA GLU A 392 -6.10 16.81 -19.30
C GLU A 392 -5.20 15.74 -18.70
N PHE A 393 -5.47 15.32 -17.45
CA PHE A 393 -4.54 14.53 -16.64
C PHE A 393 -4.92 13.05 -16.45
N ASP A 394 -6.08 12.58 -16.93
CA ASP A 394 -6.32 11.12 -16.88
C ASP A 394 -5.20 10.39 -17.62
N HIS A 395 -4.70 9.33 -16.99
CA HIS A 395 -3.64 8.51 -17.55
C HIS A 395 -4.13 7.76 -18.80
N TRP A 396 -3.25 7.51 -19.75
CA TRP A 396 -3.59 6.82 -21.00
C TRP A 396 -4.21 5.44 -20.77
N LEU A 397 -3.80 4.72 -19.73
CA LEU A 397 -4.42 3.43 -19.35
C LEU A 397 -5.92 3.58 -19.08
N TRP A 398 -6.32 4.62 -18.35
CA TRP A 398 -7.73 4.90 -18.07
C TRP A 398 -8.48 5.47 -19.26
N LYS A 399 -7.80 6.12 -20.19
CA LYS A 399 -8.40 6.57 -21.45
C LYS A 399 -8.65 5.39 -22.41
N GLU A 400 -7.80 4.37 -22.42
CA GLU A 400 -7.95 3.17 -23.24
C GLU A 400 -8.87 2.11 -22.63
N HIS A 401 -8.83 1.98 -21.31
CA HIS A 401 -9.65 1.05 -20.55
C HIS A 401 -10.60 1.85 -19.65
N ALA A 402 -11.58 2.54 -20.25
CA ALA A 402 -12.47 3.45 -19.53
C ALA A 402 -13.30 2.76 -18.43
N ASP A 403 -13.62 1.48 -18.61
CA ASP A 403 -14.37 0.63 -17.68
C ASP A 403 -13.66 -0.74 -17.56
N PRO A 404 -12.50 -0.79 -16.89
CA PRO A 404 -11.77 -2.05 -16.76
C PRO A 404 -12.53 -3.03 -15.87
N PRO A 405 -12.53 -4.33 -16.21
CA PRO A 405 -13.30 -5.32 -15.49
C PRO A 405 -12.73 -5.65 -14.13
N GLY A 406 -13.56 -6.20 -13.25
CA GLY A 406 -13.17 -6.80 -11.97
C GLY A 406 -13.35 -5.92 -10.74
N ALA A 407 -12.85 -6.41 -9.62
CA ALA A 407 -12.95 -5.74 -8.33
C ALA A 407 -12.05 -4.49 -8.24
N HIS A 408 -12.19 -3.73 -7.15
CA HIS A 408 -11.42 -2.53 -6.87
C HIS A 408 -11.49 -1.47 -7.99
N GLY A 409 -12.66 -1.33 -8.64
CA GLY A 409 -12.85 -0.34 -9.70
C GLY A 409 -11.93 -0.55 -10.91
N GLY A 410 -11.50 -1.79 -11.19
CA GLY A 410 -10.66 -2.11 -12.33
C GLY A 410 -9.14 -1.97 -12.12
N MET A 411 -8.69 -1.48 -10.98
CA MET A 411 -7.25 -1.34 -10.68
C MET A 411 -6.48 -2.67 -10.82
N ASP A 412 -7.08 -3.78 -10.39
CA ASP A 412 -6.49 -5.11 -10.47
C ASP A 412 -6.21 -5.52 -11.92
N TYR A 413 -7.17 -5.28 -12.80
CA TYR A 413 -7.02 -5.56 -14.23
C TYR A 413 -5.90 -4.73 -14.85
N LEU A 414 -5.89 -3.41 -14.59
CA LEU A 414 -4.86 -2.51 -15.15
C LEU A 414 -3.45 -2.87 -14.67
N MET A 415 -3.31 -3.27 -13.41
CA MET A 415 -2.05 -3.74 -12.84
C MET A 415 -1.54 -4.99 -13.58
N VAL A 416 -2.39 -6.01 -13.75
CA VAL A 416 -2.02 -7.25 -14.47
C VAL A 416 -1.75 -6.95 -15.93
N TYR A 417 -2.60 -6.12 -16.57
CA TYR A 417 -2.40 -5.68 -17.97
C TYR A 417 -1.02 -5.06 -18.16
N ARG A 418 -0.63 -4.11 -17.29
CA ARG A 418 0.69 -3.45 -17.38
C ARG A 418 1.84 -4.42 -17.16
N LEU A 419 1.78 -5.30 -16.17
CA LEU A 419 2.83 -6.29 -15.96
C LEU A 419 3.00 -7.18 -17.20
N MET A 420 1.90 -7.68 -17.77
CA MET A 420 1.94 -8.49 -18.98
C MET A 420 2.43 -7.69 -20.18
N GLN A 421 2.02 -6.42 -20.32
CA GLN A 421 2.52 -5.54 -21.38
C GLN A 421 4.03 -5.30 -21.26
N CYS A 422 4.55 -5.03 -20.06
CA CYS A 422 5.98 -4.85 -19.83
C CYS A 422 6.78 -6.10 -20.25
N MET A 423 6.32 -7.28 -19.84
CA MET A 423 6.98 -8.54 -20.23
C MET A 423 6.90 -8.84 -21.72
N ARG A 424 5.76 -8.53 -22.37
CA ARG A 424 5.58 -8.79 -23.80
C ARG A 424 6.38 -7.83 -24.69
N LEU A 425 6.54 -6.59 -24.27
CA LEU A 425 7.26 -5.56 -25.03
C LEU A 425 8.74 -5.44 -24.63
N GLY A 426 9.17 -6.08 -23.54
CA GLY A 426 10.53 -5.94 -23.03
C GLY A 426 10.77 -4.57 -22.43
N LEU A 427 9.83 -4.10 -21.59
CA LEU A 427 9.93 -2.85 -20.85
C LEU A 427 10.37 -3.13 -19.41
N PRO A 428 10.92 -2.15 -18.69
CA PRO A 428 11.06 -2.25 -17.24
C PRO A 428 9.70 -2.42 -16.55
N PRO A 429 9.62 -3.10 -15.39
CA PRO A 429 8.40 -3.10 -14.59
C PRO A 429 8.07 -1.68 -14.10
N ASP A 430 6.79 -1.40 -13.89
CA ASP A 430 6.37 -0.11 -13.31
C ASP A 430 6.89 0.05 -11.87
N PHE A 431 6.96 -1.04 -11.13
CA PHE A 431 7.55 -1.14 -9.78
C PHE A 431 8.57 -2.27 -9.78
N ASP A 432 9.68 -2.07 -9.12
CA ASP A 432 10.73 -3.09 -9.00
C ASP A 432 10.90 -3.59 -7.56
N VAL A 433 11.89 -4.43 -7.35
CA VAL A 433 12.16 -5.02 -6.03
C VAL A 433 12.51 -3.96 -4.97
N TYR A 434 13.09 -2.84 -5.38
CA TYR A 434 13.45 -1.76 -4.46
C TYR A 434 12.21 -1.01 -3.97
N ASP A 435 11.21 -0.83 -4.85
CA ASP A 435 9.91 -0.27 -4.48
C ASP A 435 9.18 -1.22 -3.53
N ALA A 436 9.14 -2.51 -3.87
CA ALA A 436 8.55 -3.54 -3.03
C ALA A 436 9.15 -3.56 -1.61
N ALA A 437 10.48 -3.51 -1.51
CA ALA A 437 11.18 -3.50 -0.24
C ALA A 437 10.94 -2.19 0.54
N THR A 438 11.03 -1.03 -0.11
CA THR A 438 10.84 0.27 0.53
C THR A 438 9.41 0.44 1.04
N TRP A 439 8.39 0.08 0.23
CA TRP A 439 6.99 0.24 0.62
C TRP A 439 6.55 -0.75 1.69
N THR A 440 7.25 -1.87 1.82
CA THR A 440 7.00 -2.87 2.86
C THR A 440 7.80 -2.62 4.15
N ALA A 441 8.93 -1.92 4.09
CA ALA A 441 9.78 -1.66 5.25
C ALA A 441 9.05 -1.07 6.48
N PRO A 442 7.99 -0.25 6.34
CA PRO A 442 7.21 0.18 7.49
C PRO A 442 6.62 -0.96 8.34
N VAL A 443 6.38 -2.17 7.80
CA VAL A 443 5.87 -3.30 8.58
C VAL A 443 6.77 -3.61 9.79
N PRO A 444 8.04 -4.01 9.63
CA PRO A 444 8.93 -4.24 10.77
C PRO A 444 9.38 -2.96 11.48
N LEU A 445 9.56 -1.85 10.75
CA LEU A 445 10.15 -0.63 11.31
C LEU A 445 9.16 0.17 12.16
N SER A 446 7.87 0.21 11.79
CA SER A 446 6.85 0.84 12.65
C SER A 446 6.69 0.08 13.96
N HIS A 447 6.73 -1.26 13.93
CA HIS A 447 6.74 -2.08 15.14
C HIS A 447 7.94 -1.75 16.04
N ALA A 448 9.13 -1.66 15.46
CA ALA A 448 10.34 -1.30 16.19
C ALA A 448 10.27 0.11 16.79
N SER A 449 9.78 1.09 16.03
CA SER A 449 9.60 2.47 16.49
C SER A 449 8.60 2.56 17.64
N ILE A 450 7.45 1.90 17.55
CA ILE A 450 6.45 1.88 18.64
C ILE A 450 7.04 1.26 19.93
N ASN A 451 7.78 0.16 19.80
CA ASN A 451 8.44 -0.47 20.96
C ASN A 451 9.54 0.43 21.56
N ALA A 452 10.14 1.31 20.77
CA ALA A 452 11.10 2.32 21.16
C ALA A 452 10.45 3.70 21.44
N GLN A 453 9.14 3.73 21.80
CA GLN A 453 8.40 4.95 22.18
C GLN A 453 8.42 6.05 21.12
N GLY A 454 8.34 5.68 19.84
CA GLY A 454 8.34 6.60 18.71
C GLY A 454 9.74 6.98 18.20
N ALA A 455 10.80 6.40 18.73
CA ALA A 455 12.15 6.69 18.27
C ALA A 455 12.28 6.40 16.76
N PRO A 456 12.96 7.28 15.99
CA PRO A 456 13.15 7.09 14.57
C PRO A 456 13.88 5.78 14.28
N GLN A 457 13.39 5.04 13.29
CA GLN A 457 14.06 3.87 12.73
C GLN A 457 14.58 4.23 11.34
N GLU A 458 15.79 3.82 11.01
CA GLU A 458 16.33 4.01 9.67
C GLU A 458 15.58 3.13 8.65
N ILE A 459 15.15 3.73 7.54
CA ILE A 459 14.70 2.99 6.35
C ILE A 459 15.91 2.75 5.46
N PRO A 460 16.32 1.50 5.24
CA PRO A 460 17.51 1.19 4.45
C PRO A 460 17.44 1.72 3.02
N ASP A 461 18.58 2.09 2.48
CA ASP A 461 18.69 2.33 1.04
C ASP A 461 18.82 1.00 0.28
N PHE A 462 17.68 0.37 0.01
CA PHE A 462 17.63 -0.87 -0.76
C PHE A 462 18.21 -0.72 -2.16
N THR A 463 18.23 0.50 -2.71
CA THR A 463 18.77 0.78 -4.05
C THR A 463 20.29 0.88 -4.08
N ARG A 464 20.93 0.98 -2.92
CA ARG A 464 22.38 1.18 -2.78
C ARG A 464 22.90 2.36 -3.61
N GLY A 465 22.18 3.49 -3.53
CA GLY A 465 22.51 4.74 -4.21
C GLY A 465 21.89 4.89 -5.61
N ALA A 466 21.24 3.85 -6.15
CA ALA A 466 20.64 3.97 -7.49
C ALA A 466 19.41 4.90 -7.51
N TRP A 467 18.82 5.23 -6.36
CA TRP A 467 17.72 6.19 -6.24
C TRP A 467 18.07 7.60 -6.74
N GLN A 468 19.36 7.97 -6.77
CA GLN A 468 19.82 9.29 -7.24
C GLN A 468 19.62 9.48 -8.76
N ARG A 469 19.28 8.42 -9.49
CA ARG A 469 19.02 8.48 -10.93
C ARG A 469 17.53 8.42 -11.19
N ALA A 470 17.04 9.39 -11.97
CA ALA A 470 15.68 9.32 -12.50
C ALA A 470 15.54 8.07 -13.38
N ARG A 471 14.38 7.41 -13.27
CA ARG A 471 14.03 6.25 -14.08
C ARG A 471 12.53 6.23 -14.35
N SER A 472 12.14 5.61 -15.45
CA SER A 472 10.74 5.49 -15.84
C SER A 472 9.94 4.67 -14.81
N GLY A 473 8.68 4.97 -14.69
CA GLY A 473 7.67 4.25 -13.93
C GLY A 473 6.39 4.14 -14.75
N VAL A 474 5.26 3.95 -14.08
CA VAL A 474 3.94 3.79 -14.72
C VAL A 474 3.51 5.00 -15.55
N ASP A 475 3.99 6.19 -15.24
CA ASP A 475 3.71 7.42 -16.00
C ASP A 475 4.56 7.56 -17.28
N SER A 476 5.36 6.56 -17.62
CA SER A 476 6.06 6.52 -18.90
C SER A 476 5.05 6.62 -20.06
N VAL A 477 5.51 7.23 -21.15
CA VAL A 477 4.73 7.37 -22.38
C VAL A 477 4.16 6.01 -22.78
N LYS A 478 2.90 6.01 -23.26
CA LYS A 478 2.29 4.81 -23.84
C LYS A 478 3.29 4.14 -24.79
N PRO A 479 3.59 2.85 -24.60
CA PRO A 479 4.43 2.12 -25.54
C PRO A 479 3.80 2.13 -26.94
N ALA A 480 4.62 2.36 -27.96
CA ALA A 480 4.20 2.34 -29.35
C ALA A 480 3.73 0.95 -29.81
#